data_ba8de469c5b44f6be4d40557735802dd
#
_entry.id   ba8de469c5b44f6be4d40557735802dd
#
_cell.length_a   1.000
_cell.length_b   1.000
_cell.length_c   1.000
_cell.angle_alpha   90.00
_cell.angle_beta   90.00
_cell.angle_gamma   90.00
#
_symmetry.space_group_name_H-M   'P 1'
#
loop_
_entity.id
_entity.type
_entity.pdbx_description
1 polymer ?
#
loop_
_entity_poly.entity_id
_entity_poly.type
_entity_poly.pdbx_seq_one_letter_code
_entity_poly.pdbx_strand_id
1 'polypeptide(L)'
;LHKIFNEILKYNAKELEEIRTRVKYYNQINDFFTLTEREKIGKFPFKNTSYAFDAYEISKYFNDDFLWKKEFGDVKYTFKEPAICKSRPLENNTNNILLKLDKNRHFCFLKDNIKYENKKDIAIFRGAVYQKHRKEFFHSYFGKSFCDIGDTSKQPSQWKKTF
;
A
#
# COMPACT_ATOMS: atom_id res chain seq x y z
N LEU A 1 -19.61 -15.37 3.57
CA LEU A 1 -20.64 -14.44 4.08
C LEU A 1 -21.07 -14.81 5.50
N HIS A 2 -21.48 -16.05 5.77
CA HIS A 2 -21.99 -16.46 7.09
C HIS A 2 -20.97 -16.25 8.24
N LYS A 3 -19.70 -16.52 7.99
CA LYS A 3 -18.63 -16.33 8.99
C LYS A 3 -18.38 -14.84 9.30
N ILE A 4 -18.49 -13.98 8.29
CA ILE A 4 -18.37 -12.52 8.45
C ILE A 4 -19.56 -11.97 9.25
N PHE A 5 -20.76 -12.43 8.99
CA PHE A 5 -21.96 -12.01 9.75
C PHE A 5 -21.86 -12.35 11.23
N ASN A 6 -21.37 -13.54 11.57
CA ASN A 6 -21.21 -13.95 12.97
C ASN A 6 -20.10 -13.15 13.71
N GLU A 7 -19.13 -12.59 13.00
CA GLU A 7 -18.12 -11.71 13.58
C GLU A 7 -18.66 -10.28 13.77
N ILE A 8 -19.46 -9.76 12.85
CA ILE A 8 -20.09 -8.42 12.97
C ILE A 8 -21.00 -8.35 14.20
N LEU A 9 -21.69 -9.43 14.56
CA LEU A 9 -22.55 -9.49 15.74
C LEU A 9 -21.80 -9.36 17.09
N LYS A 10 -20.48 -9.42 17.08
CA LYS A 10 -19.64 -9.26 18.28
C LYS A 10 -19.29 -7.81 18.61
N TYR A 11 -19.52 -6.90 17.68
CA TYR A 11 -19.17 -5.49 17.87
C TYR A 11 -20.28 -4.73 18.58
N ASN A 12 -19.93 -3.90 19.54
CA ASN A 12 -20.86 -2.97 20.16
C ASN A 12 -21.18 -1.77 19.23
N ALA A 13 -22.16 -0.97 19.59
CA ALA A 13 -22.61 0.15 18.75
C ALA A 13 -21.50 1.17 18.45
N LYS A 14 -20.62 1.44 19.41
CA LYS A 14 -19.48 2.37 19.23
C LYS A 14 -18.47 1.82 18.24
N GLU A 15 -18.10 0.56 18.38
CA GLU A 15 -17.17 -0.10 17.44
C GLU A 15 -17.73 -0.16 16.02
N LEU A 16 -19.05 -0.42 15.89
CA LEU A 16 -19.71 -0.41 14.58
C LEU A 16 -19.69 0.99 13.94
N GLU A 17 -19.84 2.06 14.71
CA GLU A 17 -19.77 3.41 14.18
C GLU A 17 -18.32 3.79 13.77
N GLU A 18 -17.35 3.37 14.54
CA GLU A 18 -15.93 3.53 14.15
C GLU A 18 -15.61 2.78 12.84
N ILE A 19 -16.13 1.55 12.69
CA ILE A 19 -15.98 0.78 11.45
C ILE A 19 -16.65 1.50 10.27
N ARG A 20 -17.88 1.99 10.43
CA ARG A 20 -18.60 2.74 9.40
C ARG A 20 -17.86 4.01 8.98
N THR A 21 -17.32 4.75 9.92
CA THR A 21 -16.50 5.94 9.66
C THR A 21 -15.26 5.59 8.84
N ARG A 22 -14.58 4.50 9.20
CA ARG A 22 -13.44 4.00 8.43
C ARG A 22 -13.84 3.55 7.03
N VAL A 23 -14.91 2.81 6.87
CA VAL A 23 -15.40 2.38 5.56
C VAL A 23 -15.70 3.58 4.67
N LYS A 24 -16.40 4.61 5.19
CA LYS A 24 -16.67 5.86 4.47
C LYS A 24 -15.39 6.61 4.07
N TYR A 25 -14.36 6.54 4.90
CA TYR A 25 -13.06 7.12 4.55
C TYR A 25 -12.41 6.38 3.37
N TYR A 26 -12.48 5.05 3.34
CA TYR A 26 -11.87 4.24 2.28
C TYR A 26 -12.69 4.24 0.99
N ASN A 27 -14.01 4.15 1.09
CA ASN A 27 -14.94 4.15 -0.03
C ASN A 27 -15.93 5.31 0.12
N GLN A 28 -15.82 6.29 -0.77
CA GLN A 28 -16.65 7.50 -0.80
C GLN A 28 -17.75 7.43 -1.87
N ILE A 29 -17.93 6.28 -2.52
CA ILE A 29 -18.97 6.08 -3.53
C ILE A 29 -20.32 5.97 -2.83
N ASN A 30 -21.28 6.79 -3.24
CA ASN A 30 -22.64 6.79 -2.74
C ASN A 30 -23.68 6.40 -3.80
N ASP A 31 -23.29 6.42 -5.09
CA ASP A 31 -24.18 6.21 -6.21
C ASP A 31 -23.87 4.91 -6.95
N PHE A 32 -24.84 4.42 -7.71
CA PHE A 32 -24.63 3.33 -8.64
C PHE A 32 -23.74 3.77 -9.79
N PHE A 33 -22.87 2.87 -10.26
CA PHE A 33 -21.98 3.12 -11.37
C PHE A 33 -21.83 1.88 -12.25
N THR A 34 -21.42 2.10 -13.49
CA THR A 34 -21.07 1.04 -14.42
C THR A 34 -19.60 1.17 -14.79
N LEU A 35 -18.87 0.06 -14.72
CA LEU A 35 -17.47 0.02 -15.12
C LEU A 35 -17.35 -0.27 -16.60
N THR A 36 -16.58 0.54 -17.34
CA THR A 36 -16.23 0.29 -18.75
C THR A 36 -15.06 -0.69 -18.84
N GLU A 37 -14.04 -0.51 -18.00
CA GLU A 37 -12.91 -1.43 -17.86
C GLU A 37 -13.04 -2.21 -16.57
N ARG A 38 -13.15 -3.52 -16.68
CA ARG A 38 -13.41 -4.40 -15.54
C ARG A 38 -12.90 -5.80 -15.77
N GLU A 39 -12.63 -6.49 -14.67
CA GLU A 39 -12.27 -7.91 -14.66
C GLU A 39 -13.04 -8.64 -13.57
N LYS A 40 -13.17 -9.95 -13.69
CA LYS A 40 -13.72 -10.78 -12.62
C LYS A 40 -12.71 -10.95 -11.49
N ILE A 41 -13.17 -10.92 -10.26
CA ILE A 41 -12.33 -11.16 -9.06
C ILE A 41 -11.63 -12.50 -9.16
N GLY A 42 -12.34 -13.58 -9.52
CA GLY A 42 -11.78 -14.93 -9.64
C GLY A 42 -10.76 -15.11 -10.76
N LYS A 43 -10.63 -14.17 -11.68
CA LYS A 43 -9.58 -14.17 -12.70
C LYS A 43 -8.32 -13.41 -12.29
N PHE A 44 -8.31 -12.88 -11.10
CA PHE A 44 -7.17 -12.11 -10.61
C PHE A 44 -5.91 -12.99 -10.50
N PRO A 45 -4.87 -12.71 -11.27
CA PRO A 45 -3.67 -13.52 -11.24
C PRO A 45 -2.90 -13.26 -9.95
N PHE A 46 -2.75 -14.28 -9.12
CA PHE A 46 -1.88 -14.25 -7.94
C PHE A 46 -0.40 -14.05 -8.25
N LYS A 47 -0.04 -13.71 -9.46
CA LYS A 47 1.33 -13.72 -9.92
C LYS A 47 2.06 -12.44 -9.54
N ASN A 48 3.05 -12.62 -8.68
CA ASN A 48 4.30 -11.86 -8.65
C ASN A 48 4.28 -10.42 -8.13
N THR A 49 3.21 -9.92 -7.52
CA THR A 49 3.26 -8.64 -6.83
C THR A 49 2.73 -8.73 -5.41
N SER A 50 3.35 -8.01 -4.48
CA SER A 50 2.85 -7.87 -3.12
C SER A 50 1.43 -7.32 -3.06
N TYR A 51 1.04 -6.48 -4.02
CA TYR A 51 -0.32 -5.96 -4.14
C TYR A 51 -1.35 -7.04 -4.42
N ALA A 52 -1.02 -8.01 -5.28
CA ALA A 52 -1.90 -9.13 -5.57
C ALA A 52 -2.17 -9.97 -4.32
N PHE A 53 -1.13 -10.24 -3.54
CA PHE A 53 -1.24 -10.96 -2.29
C PHE A 53 -2.14 -10.23 -1.28
N ASP A 54 -1.90 -8.93 -1.08
CA ASP A 54 -2.68 -8.11 -0.16
C ASP A 54 -4.15 -7.96 -0.62
N ALA A 55 -4.39 -7.82 -1.92
CA ALA A 55 -5.73 -7.75 -2.48
C ALA A 55 -6.50 -9.06 -2.30
N TYR A 56 -5.84 -10.22 -2.41
CA TYR A 56 -6.47 -11.51 -2.18
C TYR A 56 -6.99 -11.69 -0.77
N GLU A 57 -6.31 -11.17 0.21
CA GLU A 57 -6.76 -11.21 1.60
C GLU A 57 -8.19 -10.70 1.78
N ILE A 58 -8.62 -9.82 0.89
CA ILE A 58 -9.97 -9.22 0.90
C ILE A 58 -10.84 -9.84 -0.19
N SER A 59 -10.34 -9.97 -1.42
CA SER A 59 -11.14 -10.46 -2.56
C SER A 59 -11.65 -11.89 -2.37
N LYS A 60 -10.94 -12.73 -1.61
CA LYS A 60 -11.36 -14.11 -1.29
C LYS A 60 -12.72 -14.24 -0.59
N TYR A 61 -13.26 -13.15 -0.05
CA TYR A 61 -14.58 -13.14 0.58
C TYR A 61 -15.73 -12.83 -0.38
N PHE A 62 -15.42 -12.48 -1.62
CA PHE A 62 -16.40 -12.15 -2.66
C PHE A 62 -16.54 -13.29 -3.66
N ASN A 63 -17.68 -13.33 -4.36
CA ASN A 63 -17.89 -14.29 -5.42
C ASN A 63 -16.95 -13.99 -6.59
N ASP A 64 -16.40 -15.04 -7.20
CA ASP A 64 -15.46 -14.96 -8.31
C ASP A 64 -16.02 -14.23 -9.55
N ASP A 65 -17.34 -14.22 -9.71
CA ASP A 65 -18.03 -13.53 -10.80
C ASP A 65 -18.20 -12.03 -10.60
N PHE A 66 -17.93 -11.52 -9.40
CA PHE A 66 -18.01 -10.08 -9.15
C PHE A 66 -16.98 -9.35 -9.99
N LEU A 67 -17.37 -8.18 -10.47
CA LEU A 67 -16.57 -7.34 -11.32
C LEU A 67 -15.93 -6.23 -10.51
N TRP A 68 -14.67 -5.97 -10.76
CA TRP A 68 -13.93 -4.85 -10.17
C TRP A 68 -13.02 -4.18 -11.19
N LYS A 69 -12.60 -2.96 -10.86
CA LYS A 69 -11.47 -2.27 -11.49
C LYS A 69 -10.43 -2.01 -10.42
N LYS A 70 -9.18 -2.20 -10.75
CA LYS A 70 -8.06 -1.95 -9.83
C LYS A 70 -6.89 -1.30 -10.54
N GLU A 71 -6.19 -0.43 -9.82
CA GLU A 71 -4.94 0.14 -10.27
C GLU A 71 -3.96 0.19 -9.12
N PHE A 72 -3.02 -0.75 -9.12
CA PHE A 72 -2.03 -0.88 -8.09
C PHE A 72 -0.79 -0.02 -8.40
N GLY A 73 -0.16 0.48 -7.35
CA GLY A 73 0.99 1.35 -7.46
C GLY A 73 0.77 2.72 -6.81
N ASP A 74 1.64 3.66 -7.11
CA ASP A 74 1.62 5.01 -6.53
C ASP A 74 0.74 5.94 -7.38
N VAL A 75 -0.58 5.81 -7.21
CA VAL A 75 -1.57 6.64 -7.90
C VAL A 75 -1.52 8.06 -7.37
N LYS A 76 -1.43 9.05 -8.27
CA LYS A 76 -1.39 10.48 -7.98
C LYS A 76 -2.49 11.28 -8.69
N TYR A 77 -3.42 10.60 -9.33
CA TYR A 77 -4.49 11.20 -10.13
C TYR A 77 -5.84 10.58 -9.78
N THR A 78 -6.90 11.27 -10.11
CA THR A 78 -8.28 10.84 -9.91
C THR A 78 -8.71 9.95 -11.06
N PHE A 79 -9.38 8.85 -10.76
CA PHE A 79 -9.96 7.98 -11.77
C PHE A 79 -11.25 8.57 -12.36
N LYS A 80 -11.51 8.27 -13.63
CA LYS A 80 -12.77 8.60 -14.29
C LYS A 80 -13.93 7.72 -13.81
N GLU A 81 -13.62 6.51 -13.39
CA GLU A 81 -14.54 5.50 -12.86
C GLU A 81 -14.01 4.92 -11.57
N PRO A 82 -14.87 4.40 -10.69
CA PRO A 82 -14.43 3.78 -9.46
C PRO A 82 -13.40 2.67 -9.66
N ALA A 83 -12.26 2.79 -9.00
CA ALA A 83 -11.21 1.78 -9.02
C ALA A 83 -10.54 1.61 -7.66
N ILE A 84 -10.16 0.39 -7.35
CA ILE A 84 -9.43 0.05 -6.13
C ILE A 84 -7.96 0.44 -6.29
N CYS A 85 -7.44 1.19 -5.33
CA CYS A 85 -6.05 1.64 -5.31
C CYS A 85 -5.51 1.73 -3.86
N LYS A 86 -4.21 1.92 -3.71
CA LYS A 86 -3.59 2.08 -2.37
C LYS A 86 -3.45 3.55 -1.93
N SER A 87 -3.54 4.47 -2.85
CA SER A 87 -3.37 5.90 -2.60
C SER A 87 -4.31 6.71 -3.47
N ARG A 88 -4.70 7.90 -3.02
CA ARG A 88 -5.54 8.83 -3.76
C ARG A 88 -5.10 10.27 -3.53
N PRO A 89 -5.39 11.20 -4.45
CA PRO A 89 -5.27 12.63 -4.22
C PRO A 89 -6.08 13.10 -3.01
N LEU A 90 -5.77 14.23 -2.44
CA LEU A 90 -6.53 14.80 -1.33
C LEU A 90 -7.88 15.36 -1.77
N GLU A 91 -7.97 15.83 -3.00
CA GLU A 91 -9.15 16.46 -3.57
C GLU A 91 -9.70 15.67 -4.76
N ASN A 92 -10.99 15.82 -5.04
CA ASN A 92 -11.69 15.22 -6.18
C ASN A 92 -11.43 13.72 -6.35
N ASN A 93 -11.47 12.98 -5.26
CA ASN A 93 -10.93 11.62 -5.21
C ASN A 93 -11.97 10.52 -4.97
N THR A 94 -13.26 10.80 -5.18
CA THR A 94 -14.38 9.88 -4.86
C THR A 94 -14.25 8.53 -5.57
N ASN A 95 -13.78 8.53 -6.82
CA ASN A 95 -13.60 7.32 -7.60
C ASN A 95 -12.36 6.48 -7.20
N ASN A 96 -11.51 7.00 -6.33
CA ASN A 96 -10.33 6.29 -5.85
C ASN A 96 -10.68 5.54 -4.56
N ILE A 97 -11.10 4.30 -4.66
CA ILE A 97 -11.45 3.45 -3.53
C ILE A 97 -10.17 2.92 -2.90
N LEU A 98 -9.90 3.33 -1.67
CA LEU A 98 -8.69 2.91 -0.96
C LEU A 98 -8.82 1.47 -0.47
N LEU A 99 -7.80 0.68 -0.74
CA LEU A 99 -7.58 -0.62 -0.12
C LEU A 99 -6.19 -0.65 0.50
N LYS A 100 -6.08 -1.20 1.69
CA LYS A 100 -4.80 -1.33 2.38
C LYS A 100 -3.95 -2.42 1.72
N LEU A 101 -3.09 -2.03 0.80
CA LEU A 101 -2.25 -2.89 -0.04
C LEU A 101 -0.76 -2.78 0.35
N ASP A 102 -0.49 -2.82 1.64
CA ASP A 102 0.84 -2.59 2.19
C ASP A 102 1.33 -3.69 3.15
N LYS A 103 0.47 -4.65 3.48
CA LYS A 103 0.73 -5.67 4.50
C LYS A 103 1.98 -6.49 4.19
N ASN A 104 2.05 -7.07 2.99
CA ASN A 104 3.15 -7.93 2.59
C ASN A 104 4.49 -7.17 2.43
N ARG A 105 4.45 -5.87 2.14
CA ARG A 105 5.66 -5.06 1.92
C ARG A 105 6.21 -4.43 3.19
N HIS A 106 5.34 -4.07 4.13
CA HIS A 106 5.70 -3.15 5.21
C HIS A 106 5.57 -3.78 6.60
N PHE A 107 4.92 -4.93 6.71
CA PHE A 107 4.80 -5.62 7.99
C PHE A 107 5.81 -6.77 8.08
N CYS A 108 7.05 -6.43 8.38
CA CYS A 108 8.07 -7.40 8.77
C CYS A 108 8.10 -7.50 10.29
N PHE A 109 7.74 -8.66 10.81
CA PHE A 109 7.85 -8.94 12.25
C PHE A 109 9.27 -9.38 12.55
N LEU A 110 10.12 -8.41 12.86
CA LEU A 110 11.48 -8.67 13.33
C LEU A 110 11.50 -8.53 14.86
N LYS A 111 12.10 -9.51 15.53
CA LYS A 111 12.41 -9.40 16.93
C LYS A 111 13.64 -8.51 17.08
N ASP A 112 13.45 -7.26 17.41
CA ASP A 112 14.52 -6.32 17.70
C ASP A 112 14.95 -6.50 19.16
N ASN A 113 16.14 -7.04 19.37
CA ASN A 113 16.71 -7.27 20.70
C ASN A 113 17.52 -6.07 21.20
N ILE A 114 17.68 -5.03 20.40
CA ILE A 114 18.46 -3.84 20.73
C ILE A 114 17.50 -2.74 21.20
N LYS A 115 17.63 -2.30 22.44
CA LYS A 115 16.88 -1.16 22.95
C LYS A 115 17.24 0.10 22.16
N TYR A 116 16.28 1.02 22.03
CA TYR A 116 16.46 2.25 21.23
C TYR A 116 17.70 3.05 21.68
N GLU A 117 17.93 3.17 22.98
CA GLU A 117 19.03 3.90 23.58
C GLU A 117 20.41 3.31 23.24
N ASN A 118 20.43 2.03 22.87
CA ASN A 118 21.66 1.31 22.50
C ASN A 118 21.87 1.24 21.00
N LYS A 119 20.98 1.83 20.19
CA LYS A 119 21.13 1.89 18.74
C LYS A 119 22.17 2.94 18.36
N LYS A 120 22.85 2.70 17.25
CA LYS A 120 23.78 3.67 16.68
C LYS A 120 23.02 4.91 16.23
N ASP A 121 23.53 6.08 16.56
CA ASP A 121 23.02 7.36 16.05
C ASP A 121 23.50 7.58 14.62
N ILE A 122 22.87 6.88 13.69
CA ILE A 122 23.23 6.90 12.27
C ILE A 122 21.97 6.82 11.40
N ALA A 123 21.89 7.66 10.38
CA ALA A 123 20.82 7.60 9.38
C ALA A 123 21.10 6.50 8.35
N ILE A 124 20.16 5.57 8.18
CA ILE A 124 20.29 4.46 7.24
C ILE A 124 19.32 4.63 6.08
N PHE A 125 19.80 4.45 4.85
CA PHE A 125 18.97 4.36 3.66
C PHE A 125 19.51 3.31 2.68
N ARG A 126 18.63 2.47 2.17
CA ARG A 126 18.85 1.55 1.05
C ARG A 126 17.70 1.69 0.06
N GLY A 127 17.95 2.14 -1.14
CA GLY A 127 16.93 2.32 -2.16
C GLY A 127 17.48 2.69 -3.52
N ALA A 128 16.66 2.53 -4.56
CA ALA A 128 17.03 2.90 -5.92
C ALA A 128 17.07 4.42 -6.10
N VAL A 129 18.12 4.96 -6.70
CA VAL A 129 18.41 6.39 -6.82
C VAL A 129 18.16 6.88 -8.26
N TYR A 130 16.91 6.79 -8.72
CA TYR A 130 16.53 7.29 -10.05
C TYR A 130 15.98 8.71 -10.04
N GLN A 131 15.30 9.08 -8.97
CA GLN A 131 14.54 10.33 -8.87
C GLN A 131 15.46 11.48 -8.50
N LYS A 132 15.18 12.69 -9.02
CA LYS A 132 15.98 13.90 -8.81
C LYS A 132 16.28 14.14 -7.33
N HIS A 133 15.27 14.19 -6.47
CA HIS A 133 15.44 14.44 -5.04
C HIS A 133 16.29 13.37 -4.33
N ARG A 134 16.25 12.10 -4.78
CA ARG A 134 17.11 11.06 -4.24
C ARG A 134 18.57 11.24 -4.67
N LYS A 135 18.81 11.66 -5.91
CA LYS A 135 20.15 11.99 -6.38
C LYS A 135 20.76 13.15 -5.60
N GLU A 136 19.99 14.21 -5.38
CA GLU A 136 20.39 15.36 -4.56
C GLU A 136 20.70 14.95 -3.12
N PHE A 137 19.86 14.13 -2.52
CA PHE A 137 20.11 13.57 -1.19
C PHE A 137 21.41 12.77 -1.13
N PHE A 138 21.63 11.85 -2.08
CA PHE A 138 22.85 11.07 -2.13
C PHE A 138 24.10 11.91 -2.34
N HIS A 139 24.03 12.89 -3.24
CA HIS A 139 25.14 13.82 -3.46
C HIS A 139 25.54 14.57 -2.19
N SER A 140 24.57 14.95 -1.37
CA SER A 140 24.81 15.72 -0.16
C SER A 140 25.32 14.88 1.01
N TYR A 141 24.93 13.61 1.10
CA TYR A 141 25.08 12.82 2.34
C TYR A 141 25.88 11.53 2.18
N PHE A 142 26.14 11.05 0.98
CA PHE A 142 26.94 9.85 0.76
C PHE A 142 28.36 10.04 1.31
N GLY A 143 28.82 9.07 2.09
CA GLY A 143 30.16 9.11 2.71
C GLY A 143 30.28 9.96 3.96
N LYS A 144 29.18 10.60 4.44
CA LYS A 144 29.22 11.29 5.74
C LYS A 144 29.20 10.28 6.88
N SER A 145 29.93 10.58 7.97
CA SER A 145 30.11 9.68 9.11
C SER A 145 28.81 9.33 9.86
N PHE A 146 27.83 10.23 9.83
CA PHE A 146 26.52 10.04 10.45
C PHE A 146 25.47 9.42 9.52
N CYS A 147 25.88 9.00 8.30
CA CYS A 147 24.99 8.39 7.30
C CYS A 147 25.56 7.08 6.79
N ASP A 148 24.70 6.06 6.80
CA ASP A 148 24.92 4.80 6.09
C ASP A 148 23.89 4.64 4.97
N ILE A 149 24.18 5.21 3.81
CA ILE A 149 23.27 5.26 2.66
C ILE A 149 23.86 4.55 1.48
N GLY A 150 23.02 3.86 0.68
CA GLY A 150 23.46 3.11 -0.48
C GLY A 150 22.39 3.00 -1.57
N ASP A 151 22.84 3.04 -2.83
CA ASP A 151 22.01 2.79 -4.01
C ASP A 151 21.91 1.29 -4.26
N THR A 152 20.68 0.78 -4.24
CA THR A 152 20.36 -0.63 -4.49
C THR A 152 19.75 -0.86 -5.88
N SER A 153 19.88 0.09 -6.81
CA SER A 153 19.40 -0.07 -8.17
C SER A 153 20.17 -1.18 -8.93
N LYS A 154 19.56 -1.74 -9.97
CA LYS A 154 20.21 -2.76 -10.81
C LYS A 154 21.48 -2.24 -11.50
N GLN A 155 21.51 -0.96 -11.79
CA GLN A 155 22.68 -0.26 -12.30
C GLN A 155 23.05 0.85 -11.31
N PRO A 156 23.70 0.52 -10.20
CA PRO A 156 24.02 1.50 -9.19
C PRO A 156 25.07 2.46 -9.72
N SER A 157 24.85 3.73 -9.37
CA SER A 157 25.84 4.80 -9.60
C SER A 157 27.07 4.62 -8.71
N GLN A 158 27.90 5.65 -8.64
CA GLN A 158 29.04 5.73 -7.71
C GLN A 158 28.66 5.49 -6.22
N TRP A 159 27.38 5.57 -5.88
CA TRP A 159 26.88 5.38 -4.52
C TRP A 159 26.54 3.92 -4.17
N LYS A 160 27.10 2.99 -4.92
CA LYS A 160 26.88 1.57 -4.63
C LYS A 160 27.44 1.24 -3.25
N LYS A 161 26.58 0.68 -2.41
CA LYS A 161 26.98 0.03 -1.18
C LYS A 161 26.39 -1.37 -1.15
N THR A 162 27.22 -2.36 -1.05
CA THR A 162 26.80 -3.76 -0.86
C THR A 162 26.38 -3.99 0.57
N PHE A 163 25.45 -4.91 0.77
CA PHE A 163 25.06 -5.41 2.08
C PHE A 163 26.15 -6.29 2.65
#